data_ede820018a313368c6a3b2884751a8be
#
_entry.id   ede820018a313368c6a3b2884751a8be
#
_cell.length_a   1.000
_cell.length_b   1.000
_cell.length_c   1.000
_cell.angle_alpha   90.00
_cell.angle_beta   90.00
_cell.angle_gamma   90.00
#
_symmetry.space_group_name_H-M   'P 1'
#
loop_
_entity.id
_entity.type
_entity.pdbx_description
1 polymer ?
#
loop_
_entity_poly.entity_id
_entity_poly.type
_entity_poly.pdbx_seq_one_letter_code
_entity_poly.pdbx_strand_id
1 'polypeptide(L)'
;MASKKKKPSPEEGSTKSEWLRRFKASPFIFIGTFVILIIVIVAFVLVPAIVPNTELGRTTDLNFGYYNKAPINYVPGGYFAQIRADIEERYRQQFPMNDSNSQMMSYQIWRAAFEETVIHTGILQEMAKARYTTPEKRVDREVALLPIFQENGRFSAARYESLDNNTRLILWRQIQESIAEQYYRADVTSLLKPAQEAAFIGQMASPQRTFDMASFSIDAYPDSEVLAYGEENPDLFRVTHFSKITINSGEREAQGILNSIKEGTTTFEEAATTQSQDSYAERGGDMGVKLAHELLIEVPGAEDREKLFTLEKGGYSDIVKIDSGWAFFRAEEAVSPSDTGDAATLEKIRSYIREFEWGRMEDWAITKAEEFILQVQERGFDGAIIEQSLEKRHFGPLPLNYGELDLFGSLASFSVDELSGAVSDENFWRTAFSAPLNTPSAPLVQGSNVLVLFPLEEISADESVSEGIESNLSSYWLSSNADQTLRSFFLTNEKLEDQFFDTFLRYFWPQE
;
A
#
# COMPACT_ATOMS: atom_id res chain seq x y z
N MET A 1 32.46 23.18 -72.09
CA MET A 1 31.11 22.71 -71.73
C MET A 1 31.13 22.34 -70.27
N ALA A 2 30.66 23.23 -69.39
CA ALA A 2 30.67 23.06 -67.98
C ALA A 2 29.24 22.87 -67.46
N SER A 3 28.97 21.68 -66.91
CA SER A 3 27.69 21.32 -66.31
C SER A 3 27.60 21.86 -64.90
N LYS A 4 26.70 22.79 -64.61
CA LYS A 4 26.35 23.30 -63.28
C LYS A 4 25.51 22.26 -62.53
N LYS A 5 26.03 21.70 -61.48
CA LYS A 5 25.25 20.97 -60.46
C LYS A 5 24.41 21.95 -59.64
N LYS A 6 23.09 21.79 -59.68
CA LYS A 6 22.11 22.42 -58.81
C LYS A 6 22.22 21.82 -57.39
N LYS A 7 22.34 22.69 -56.38
CA LYS A 7 22.14 22.32 -54.95
C LYS A 7 20.65 22.12 -54.70
N PRO A 8 20.24 21.12 -53.92
CA PRO A 8 18.86 21.01 -53.43
C PRO A 8 18.61 22.00 -52.28
N SER A 9 17.44 22.62 -52.31
CA SER A 9 16.88 23.46 -51.28
C SER A 9 16.50 22.63 -50.03
N PRO A 10 16.53 23.18 -48.81
CA PRO A 10 16.10 22.46 -47.62
C PRO A 10 14.59 22.31 -47.62
N GLU A 11 14.13 21.07 -47.38
CA GLU A 11 12.73 20.74 -47.18
C GLU A 11 12.26 21.27 -45.80
N GLU A 12 11.38 22.25 -45.83
CA GLU A 12 10.46 22.55 -44.74
C GLU A 12 9.37 21.48 -44.73
N GLY A 13 9.43 20.57 -43.77
CA GLY A 13 8.34 19.61 -43.64
C GLY A 13 8.61 18.42 -42.72
N SER A 14 8.76 18.63 -41.40
CA SER A 14 8.66 17.47 -40.51
C SER A 14 8.05 17.71 -39.11
N THR A 15 7.87 18.94 -38.67
CA THR A 15 7.36 19.22 -37.33
C THR A 15 5.88 18.93 -37.11
N LYS A 16 5.05 18.96 -38.18
CA LYS A 16 3.61 18.61 -38.05
C LYS A 16 3.32 17.12 -37.94
N SER A 17 4.20 16.28 -38.47
CA SER A 17 3.98 14.82 -38.46
C SER A 17 4.36 14.16 -37.11
N GLU A 18 5.36 14.67 -36.44
CA GLU A 18 5.80 14.14 -35.13
C GLU A 18 4.81 14.50 -34.00
N TRP A 19 4.26 15.70 -34.00
CA TRP A 19 3.24 16.12 -33.04
C TRP A 19 1.95 15.30 -33.19
N LEU A 20 1.49 15.06 -34.42
CA LEU A 20 0.34 14.22 -34.72
C LEU A 20 0.56 12.74 -34.38
N ARG A 21 1.79 12.26 -34.40
CA ARG A 21 2.16 10.90 -34.05
C ARG A 21 2.16 10.71 -32.52
N ARG A 22 2.63 11.70 -31.73
CA ARG A 22 2.56 11.71 -30.27
C ARG A 22 1.12 11.87 -29.76
N PHE A 23 0.30 12.66 -30.46
CA PHE A 23 -1.13 12.80 -30.16
C PHE A 23 -1.91 11.48 -30.38
N LYS A 24 -1.52 10.69 -31.39
CA LYS A 24 -2.12 9.36 -31.63
C LYS A 24 -1.66 8.27 -30.68
N ALA A 25 -0.49 8.40 -30.05
CA ALA A 25 0.07 7.39 -29.17
C ALA A 25 -0.52 7.42 -27.74
N SER A 26 -1.03 8.56 -27.26
CA SER A 26 -1.64 8.66 -25.94
C SER A 26 -2.71 9.76 -25.87
N PRO A 27 -3.81 9.64 -26.63
CA PRO A 27 -4.83 10.70 -26.70
C PRO A 27 -5.52 10.96 -25.35
N PHE A 28 -5.63 9.94 -24.48
CA PHE A 28 -6.33 10.04 -23.19
C PHE A 28 -5.58 10.89 -22.17
N ILE A 29 -4.26 10.86 -22.14
CA ILE A 29 -3.47 11.64 -21.17
C ILE A 29 -3.52 13.13 -21.55
N PHE A 30 -3.36 13.46 -22.82
CA PHE A 30 -3.45 14.85 -23.32
C PHE A 30 -4.87 15.42 -23.23
N ILE A 31 -5.89 14.64 -23.59
CA ILE A 31 -7.28 15.05 -23.49
C ILE A 31 -7.69 15.19 -22.02
N GLY A 32 -7.26 14.28 -21.14
CA GLY A 32 -7.57 14.33 -19.70
C GLY A 32 -6.99 15.58 -19.03
N THR A 33 -5.71 15.87 -19.22
CA THR A 33 -5.08 17.07 -18.65
C THR A 33 -5.69 18.35 -19.19
N PHE A 34 -6.10 18.34 -20.46
CA PHE A 34 -6.70 19.49 -21.13
C PHE A 34 -8.15 19.71 -20.73
N VAL A 35 -8.94 18.65 -20.56
CA VAL A 35 -10.34 18.73 -20.06
C VAL A 35 -10.38 19.21 -18.63
N ILE A 36 -9.45 18.77 -17.79
CA ILE A 36 -9.34 19.23 -16.39
C ILE A 36 -9.01 20.72 -16.34
N LEU A 37 -8.06 21.20 -17.15
CA LEU A 37 -7.74 22.63 -17.22
C LEU A 37 -8.96 23.47 -17.64
N ILE A 38 -9.80 22.96 -18.53
CA ILE A 38 -11.02 23.65 -19.00
C ILE A 38 -12.08 23.67 -17.90
N ILE A 39 -12.32 22.55 -17.23
CA ILE A 39 -13.33 22.46 -16.16
C ILE A 39 -12.95 23.43 -15.03
N VAL A 40 -11.67 23.53 -14.71
CA VAL A 40 -11.17 24.45 -13.68
C VAL A 40 -11.37 25.92 -14.11
N ILE A 41 -11.02 26.28 -15.34
CA ILE A 41 -11.22 27.65 -15.83
C ILE A 41 -12.72 27.99 -15.89
N VAL A 42 -13.57 27.09 -16.37
CA VAL A 42 -15.04 27.30 -16.43
C VAL A 42 -15.66 27.39 -15.02
N ALA A 43 -15.25 26.52 -14.12
CA ALA A 43 -15.78 26.53 -12.74
C ALA A 43 -15.34 27.78 -11.95
N PHE A 44 -14.12 28.27 -12.14
CA PHE A 44 -13.59 29.38 -11.34
C PHE A 44 -13.75 30.76 -11.99
N VAL A 45 -13.93 30.85 -13.30
CA VAL A 45 -14.14 32.11 -14.00
C VAL A 45 -15.63 32.41 -14.22
N LEU A 46 -16.47 31.40 -14.49
CA LEU A 46 -17.90 31.59 -14.74
C LEU A 46 -18.79 31.47 -13.49
N VAL A 47 -18.42 30.65 -12.52
CA VAL A 47 -19.25 30.49 -11.30
C VAL A 47 -19.28 31.75 -10.44
N PRO A 48 -18.19 32.50 -10.18
CA PRO A 48 -18.25 33.77 -9.45
C PRO A 48 -19.02 34.89 -10.17
N ALA A 49 -19.12 34.81 -11.51
CA ALA A 49 -19.85 35.80 -12.28
C ALA A 49 -21.38 35.59 -12.30
N ILE A 50 -21.86 34.43 -11.89
CA ILE A 50 -23.28 34.03 -11.94
C ILE A 50 -23.92 33.96 -10.52
N VAL A 51 -23.11 33.83 -9.46
CA VAL A 51 -23.64 33.78 -8.08
C VAL A 51 -23.71 35.18 -7.52
N PRO A 52 -24.90 35.71 -7.16
CA PRO A 52 -25.01 36.99 -6.46
C PRO A 52 -24.27 36.91 -5.12
N ASN A 53 -23.52 37.97 -4.80
CA ASN A 53 -22.82 38.17 -3.53
C ASN A 53 -23.72 37.84 -2.32
N THR A 54 -23.72 36.61 -1.88
CA THR A 54 -24.09 36.27 -0.53
C THR A 54 -22.85 36.51 0.33
N GLU A 55 -22.98 37.36 1.30
CA GLU A 55 -21.99 37.72 2.32
C GLU A 55 -21.49 36.47 3.06
N LEU A 56 -20.55 35.75 2.46
CA LEU A 56 -19.62 34.92 3.21
C LEU A 56 -18.39 35.78 3.48
N GLY A 57 -18.27 36.13 4.76
CA GLY A 57 -17.39 37.12 5.30
C GLY A 57 -15.98 37.11 4.74
N ARG A 58 -15.34 38.28 4.81
CA ARG A 58 -13.96 38.65 4.56
C ARG A 58 -13.08 37.40 4.31
N THR A 59 -12.75 37.15 3.06
CA THR A 59 -11.68 36.24 2.69
C THR A 59 -10.39 36.84 3.25
N THR A 60 -10.08 36.50 4.48
CA THR A 60 -8.71 36.61 4.97
C THR A 60 -7.87 35.72 4.07
N ASP A 61 -6.92 36.31 3.36
CA ASP A 61 -5.91 35.56 2.63
C ASP A 61 -5.28 34.58 3.62
N LEU A 62 -5.64 33.28 3.50
CA LEU A 62 -5.12 32.26 4.39
C LEU A 62 -3.67 31.98 4.00
N ASN A 63 -2.74 32.37 4.86
CA ASN A 63 -1.32 32.13 4.66
C ASN A 63 -0.93 30.79 5.30
N PHE A 64 -0.35 29.89 4.51
CA PHE A 64 0.13 28.58 4.94
C PHE A 64 1.63 28.51 5.12
N GLY A 65 2.36 29.60 4.87
CA GLY A 65 3.79 29.69 5.02
C GLY A 65 4.44 30.60 3.99
N TYR A 66 5.76 30.51 3.88
CA TYR A 66 6.55 31.33 2.95
C TYR A 66 7.61 30.47 2.26
N TYR A 67 7.84 30.73 0.98
CA TYR A 67 9.01 30.23 0.30
C TYR A 67 9.91 31.40 -0.14
N ASN A 68 11.10 31.51 0.45
CA ASN A 68 12.03 32.61 0.24
C ASN A 68 11.32 33.99 0.29
N LYS A 69 10.57 34.25 1.37
CA LYS A 69 9.77 35.44 1.65
C LYS A 69 8.51 35.64 0.77
N ALA A 70 8.29 34.81 -0.27
CA ALA A 70 7.04 34.83 -1.01
C ALA A 70 5.96 34.10 -0.23
N PRO A 71 4.78 34.70 0.06
CA PRO A 71 3.74 34.05 0.82
C PRO A 71 3.06 32.96 0.02
N ILE A 72 2.77 31.83 0.66
CA ILE A 72 1.97 30.73 0.11
C ILE A 72 0.52 30.91 0.60
N ASN A 73 -0.21 31.74 -0.13
CA ASN A 73 -1.56 32.12 0.24
C ASN A 73 -2.60 31.30 -0.51
N TYR A 74 -3.65 30.86 0.21
CA TYR A 74 -4.85 30.36 -0.42
C TYR A 74 -5.77 31.55 -0.76
N VAL A 75 -5.81 31.87 -2.05
CA VAL A 75 -6.68 32.91 -2.59
C VAL A 75 -7.66 32.25 -3.56
N PRO A 76 -8.99 32.51 -3.45
CA PRO A 76 -9.95 31.99 -4.42
C PRO A 76 -9.54 32.37 -5.86
N GLY A 77 -9.50 31.38 -6.77
CA GLY A 77 -9.05 31.56 -8.14
C GLY A 77 -7.53 31.61 -8.34
N GLY A 78 -6.74 31.62 -7.27
CA GLY A 78 -5.28 31.52 -7.36
C GLY A 78 -4.78 30.08 -7.59
N TYR A 79 -3.48 29.93 -7.82
CA TYR A 79 -2.86 28.66 -8.13
C TYR A 79 -3.14 27.57 -7.06
N PHE A 80 -2.95 27.91 -5.78
CA PHE A 80 -3.23 26.99 -4.67
C PHE A 80 -4.68 26.46 -4.68
N ALA A 81 -5.66 27.35 -4.91
CA ALA A 81 -7.06 26.96 -4.95
C ALA A 81 -7.38 26.04 -6.15
N GLN A 82 -6.74 26.28 -7.29
CA GLN A 82 -6.90 25.46 -8.48
C GLN A 82 -6.33 24.05 -8.27
N ILE A 83 -5.08 23.98 -7.80
CA ILE A 83 -4.42 22.68 -7.54
C ILE A 83 -5.17 21.88 -6.47
N ARG A 84 -5.68 22.55 -5.41
CA ARG A 84 -6.50 21.88 -4.40
C ARG A 84 -7.76 21.26 -5.03
N ALA A 85 -8.43 21.98 -5.90
CA ALA A 85 -9.64 21.49 -6.55
C ALA A 85 -9.33 20.31 -7.50
N ASP A 86 -8.21 20.37 -8.24
CA ASP A 86 -7.79 19.30 -9.14
C ASP A 86 -7.40 18.02 -8.38
N ILE A 87 -6.72 18.17 -7.24
CA ILE A 87 -6.36 17.04 -6.38
C ILE A 87 -7.64 16.45 -5.76
N GLU A 88 -8.55 17.28 -5.25
CA GLU A 88 -9.82 16.84 -4.68
C GLU A 88 -10.64 16.01 -5.67
N GLU A 89 -10.74 16.46 -6.92
CA GLU A 89 -11.47 15.72 -7.97
C GLU A 89 -10.83 14.36 -8.26
N ARG A 90 -9.51 14.28 -8.36
CA ARG A 90 -8.79 13.00 -8.53
C ARG A 90 -9.02 12.05 -7.36
N TYR A 91 -8.98 12.55 -6.12
CA TYR A 91 -9.24 11.73 -4.93
C TYR A 91 -10.66 11.20 -4.91
N ARG A 92 -11.66 12.02 -5.28
CA ARG A 92 -13.06 11.58 -5.35
C ARG A 92 -13.28 10.45 -6.37
N GLN A 93 -12.53 10.45 -7.47
CA GLN A 93 -12.61 9.41 -8.48
C GLN A 93 -11.97 8.09 -8.03
N GLN A 94 -10.95 8.14 -7.18
CA GLN A 94 -10.21 6.96 -6.74
C GLN A 94 -10.70 6.37 -5.41
N PHE A 95 -11.23 7.20 -4.52
CA PHE A 95 -11.61 6.78 -3.18
C PHE A 95 -13.03 7.24 -2.83
N PRO A 96 -13.93 6.34 -2.41
CA PRO A 96 -15.23 6.75 -1.89
C PRO A 96 -15.04 7.54 -0.59
N MET A 97 -15.53 8.79 -0.56
CA MET A 97 -15.54 9.60 0.65
C MET A 97 -16.65 9.09 1.59
N ASN A 98 -16.27 8.82 2.83
CA ASN A 98 -17.19 8.51 3.92
C ASN A 98 -16.88 9.39 5.13
N ASP A 99 -17.81 9.49 6.09
CA ASP A 99 -17.67 10.38 7.25
C ASP A 99 -16.45 10.05 8.12
N SER A 100 -16.01 8.78 8.13
CA SER A 100 -14.88 8.33 8.96
C SER A 100 -13.50 8.71 8.40
N ASN A 101 -13.37 8.97 7.10
CA ASN A 101 -12.09 9.31 6.47
C ASN A 101 -12.02 10.74 5.89
N SER A 102 -13.15 11.46 5.89
CA SER A 102 -13.27 12.78 5.25
C SER A 102 -12.29 13.83 5.78
N GLN A 103 -12.02 13.86 7.07
CA GLN A 103 -11.09 14.81 7.69
C GLN A 103 -9.64 14.51 7.29
N MET A 104 -9.24 13.26 7.35
CA MET A 104 -7.88 12.84 6.95
C MET A 104 -7.65 13.10 5.46
N MET A 105 -8.63 12.76 4.62
CA MET A 105 -8.57 13.03 3.18
C MET A 105 -8.50 14.53 2.90
N SER A 106 -9.29 15.35 3.60
CA SER A 106 -9.23 16.81 3.49
C SER A 106 -7.82 17.32 3.81
N TYR A 107 -7.23 16.85 4.92
CA TYR A 107 -5.87 17.21 5.29
C TYR A 107 -4.86 16.84 4.20
N GLN A 108 -4.94 15.63 3.66
CA GLN A 108 -4.04 15.15 2.60
C GLN A 108 -4.16 15.97 1.31
N ILE A 109 -5.40 16.29 0.91
CA ILE A 109 -5.69 17.12 -0.28
C ILE A 109 -5.08 18.52 -0.12
N TRP A 110 -5.32 19.16 1.03
CA TRP A 110 -4.80 20.48 1.30
C TRP A 110 -3.27 20.49 1.41
N ARG A 111 -2.69 19.47 2.06
CA ARG A 111 -1.24 19.32 2.19
C ARG A 111 -0.58 19.14 0.82
N ALA A 112 -1.10 18.26 -0.01
CA ALA A 112 -0.58 18.04 -1.36
C ALA A 112 -0.67 19.32 -2.21
N ALA A 113 -1.77 20.07 -2.11
CA ALA A 113 -1.93 21.33 -2.84
C ALA A 113 -0.98 22.43 -2.34
N PHE A 114 -0.72 22.47 -1.03
CA PHE A 114 0.30 23.37 -0.45
C PHE A 114 1.69 23.04 -0.99
N GLU A 115 2.10 21.77 -0.95
CA GLU A 115 3.40 21.32 -1.42
C GLU A 115 3.61 21.65 -2.91
N GLU A 116 2.61 21.40 -3.74
CA GLU A 116 2.67 21.73 -5.16
C GLU A 116 2.77 23.24 -5.39
N THR A 117 2.10 24.04 -4.55
CA THR A 117 2.19 25.51 -4.61
C THR A 117 3.58 26.01 -4.19
N VAL A 118 4.22 25.36 -3.20
CA VAL A 118 5.60 25.65 -2.81
C VAL A 118 6.54 25.36 -3.97
N ILE A 119 6.40 24.20 -4.62
CA ILE A 119 7.23 23.80 -5.77
C ILE A 119 7.07 24.79 -6.92
N HIS A 120 5.82 25.11 -7.28
CA HIS A 120 5.51 26.11 -8.30
C HIS A 120 6.17 27.45 -8.02
N THR A 121 5.99 27.97 -6.79
CA THR A 121 6.59 29.25 -6.36
C THR A 121 8.13 29.19 -6.43
N GLY A 122 8.71 28.08 -6.00
CA GLY A 122 10.16 27.85 -6.07
C GLY A 122 10.68 27.82 -7.50
N ILE A 123 10.02 27.10 -8.38
CA ILE A 123 10.37 27.03 -9.81
C ILE A 123 10.33 28.43 -10.45
N LEU A 124 9.27 29.18 -10.23
CA LEU A 124 9.17 30.54 -10.80
C LEU A 124 10.28 31.45 -10.29
N GLN A 125 10.71 31.31 -9.04
CA GLN A 125 11.84 32.07 -8.51
C GLN A 125 13.17 31.64 -9.13
N GLU A 126 13.39 30.35 -9.35
CA GLU A 126 14.62 29.87 -10.02
C GLU A 126 14.65 30.30 -11.49
N MET A 127 13.50 30.26 -12.19
CA MET A 127 13.37 30.76 -13.57
C MET A 127 13.66 32.28 -13.65
N ALA A 128 13.14 33.05 -12.69
CA ALA A 128 13.41 34.48 -12.59
C ALA A 128 14.90 34.77 -12.33
N LYS A 129 15.59 34.01 -11.49
CA LYS A 129 17.06 34.12 -11.28
C LYS A 129 17.82 33.80 -12.57
N ALA A 130 17.37 32.79 -13.32
CA ALA A 130 17.94 32.44 -14.61
C ALA A 130 17.63 33.50 -15.70
N ARG A 131 16.85 34.55 -15.36
CA ARG A 131 16.37 35.58 -16.30
C ARG A 131 15.60 35.01 -17.48
N TYR A 132 14.94 33.87 -17.23
CA TYR A 132 14.06 33.29 -18.25
C TYR A 132 12.79 34.13 -18.40
N THR A 133 12.42 34.38 -19.65
CA THR A 133 11.18 35.05 -19.99
C THR A 133 10.45 34.23 -21.04
N THR A 134 9.24 33.82 -20.74
CA THR A 134 8.39 33.09 -21.70
C THR A 134 8.04 34.04 -22.86
N PRO A 135 8.32 33.64 -24.11
CA PRO A 135 8.00 34.50 -25.26
C PRO A 135 6.49 34.75 -25.41
N GLU A 136 6.07 36.02 -25.52
CA GLU A 136 4.65 36.42 -25.61
C GLU A 136 3.89 35.64 -26.68
N LYS A 137 4.50 35.51 -27.86
CA LYS A 137 3.90 34.75 -28.99
C LYS A 137 3.60 33.28 -28.66
N ARG A 138 4.33 32.70 -27.70
CA ARG A 138 4.06 31.34 -27.23
C ARG A 138 2.87 31.32 -26.29
N VAL A 139 2.80 32.28 -25.39
CA VAL A 139 1.65 32.43 -24.47
C VAL A 139 0.39 32.66 -25.28
N ASP A 140 0.42 33.59 -26.26
CA ASP A 140 -0.72 33.89 -27.16
C ASP A 140 -1.19 32.64 -27.90
N ARG A 141 -0.25 31.80 -28.35
CA ARG A 141 -0.58 30.55 -29.04
C ARG A 141 -1.28 29.57 -28.11
N GLU A 142 -0.78 29.39 -26.87
CA GLU A 142 -1.40 28.48 -25.92
C GLU A 142 -2.78 29.00 -25.49
N VAL A 143 -2.93 30.31 -25.26
CA VAL A 143 -4.24 30.95 -25.05
C VAL A 143 -5.20 30.65 -26.20
N ALA A 144 -4.74 30.82 -27.44
CA ALA A 144 -5.57 30.56 -28.62
C ALA A 144 -5.95 29.08 -28.78
N LEU A 145 -5.19 28.15 -28.24
CA LEU A 145 -5.47 26.71 -28.26
C LEU A 145 -6.44 26.25 -27.16
N LEU A 146 -6.76 27.11 -26.20
CA LEU A 146 -7.71 26.73 -25.14
C LEU A 146 -9.09 26.42 -25.73
N PRO A 147 -9.71 25.29 -25.40
CA PRO A 147 -11.00 24.90 -25.98
C PRO A 147 -12.13 25.89 -25.70
N ILE A 148 -12.08 26.62 -24.59
CA ILE A 148 -13.07 27.67 -24.30
C ILE A 148 -13.09 28.78 -25.37
N PHE A 149 -11.97 28.99 -26.06
CA PHE A 149 -11.84 29.96 -27.15
C PHE A 149 -11.89 29.32 -28.50
N GLN A 150 -12.18 28.02 -28.60
CA GLN A 150 -12.31 27.33 -29.88
C GLN A 150 -13.79 27.28 -30.32
N GLU A 151 -14.01 27.52 -31.60
CA GLU A 151 -15.29 27.35 -32.27
C GLU A 151 -15.05 26.65 -33.58
N ASN A 152 -15.66 25.50 -33.80
CA ASN A 152 -15.41 24.64 -34.97
C ASN A 152 -13.91 24.34 -35.21
N GLY A 153 -13.13 24.16 -34.14
CA GLY A 153 -11.70 23.88 -34.21
C GLY A 153 -10.82 25.08 -34.55
N ARG A 154 -11.36 26.29 -34.48
CA ARG A 154 -10.63 27.54 -34.74
C ARG A 154 -10.78 28.52 -33.59
N PHE A 155 -9.78 29.34 -33.38
CA PHE A 155 -9.83 30.40 -32.36
C PHE A 155 -10.96 31.39 -32.66
N SER A 156 -11.80 31.66 -31.68
CA SER A 156 -12.88 32.66 -31.74
C SER A 156 -12.48 33.91 -30.96
N ALA A 157 -12.13 34.97 -31.65
CA ALA A 157 -11.82 36.26 -31.03
C ALA A 157 -12.98 36.78 -30.19
N ALA A 158 -14.24 36.57 -30.64
CA ALA A 158 -15.43 37.01 -29.94
C ALA A 158 -15.55 36.38 -28.54
N ARG A 159 -15.23 35.07 -28.40
CA ARG A 159 -15.21 34.39 -27.09
C ARG A 159 -14.10 34.93 -26.19
N TYR A 160 -12.92 35.17 -26.72
CA TYR A 160 -11.82 35.76 -25.99
C TYR A 160 -12.12 37.19 -25.55
N GLU A 161 -12.72 38.00 -26.40
CA GLU A 161 -13.12 39.40 -26.14
C GLU A 161 -14.31 39.50 -25.20
N SER A 162 -15.11 38.43 -25.03
CA SER A 162 -16.22 38.40 -24.08
C SER A 162 -15.75 38.40 -22.61
N LEU A 163 -14.50 38.03 -22.35
CA LEU A 163 -13.90 38.15 -21.03
C LEU A 163 -13.49 39.61 -20.77
N ASP A 164 -13.63 40.05 -19.52
CA ASP A 164 -13.08 41.33 -19.12
C ASP A 164 -11.56 41.37 -19.15
N ASN A 165 -10.98 42.55 -19.16
CA ASN A 165 -9.53 42.75 -19.31
C ASN A 165 -8.74 42.14 -18.14
N ASN A 166 -9.27 42.16 -16.92
CA ASN A 166 -8.59 41.63 -15.75
C ASN A 166 -8.53 40.11 -15.83
N THR A 167 -9.61 39.45 -16.18
CA THR A 167 -9.69 38.01 -16.37
C THR A 167 -8.76 37.56 -17.49
N ARG A 168 -8.69 38.28 -18.61
CA ARG A 168 -7.74 37.98 -19.69
C ARG A 168 -6.28 38.09 -19.24
N LEU A 169 -5.95 39.11 -18.44
CA LEU A 169 -4.60 39.30 -17.92
C LEU A 169 -4.21 38.19 -16.94
N ILE A 170 -5.12 37.81 -16.05
CA ILE A 170 -4.90 36.71 -15.08
C ILE A 170 -4.64 35.39 -15.85
N LEU A 171 -5.50 35.06 -16.81
CA LEU A 171 -5.37 33.87 -17.63
C LEU A 171 -4.03 33.85 -18.41
N TRP A 172 -3.70 34.98 -19.04
CA TRP A 172 -2.45 35.11 -19.79
C TRP A 172 -1.23 34.87 -18.90
N ARG A 173 -1.24 35.42 -17.68
CA ARG A 173 -0.17 35.23 -16.70
C ARG A 173 -0.09 33.78 -16.23
N GLN A 174 -1.20 33.14 -15.93
CA GLN A 174 -1.23 31.74 -15.52
C GLN A 174 -0.64 30.82 -16.60
N ILE A 175 -0.95 31.07 -17.88
CA ILE A 175 -0.36 30.31 -18.98
C ILE A 175 1.13 30.60 -19.11
N GLN A 176 1.56 31.85 -18.95
CA GLN A 176 2.97 32.22 -18.93
C GLN A 176 3.75 31.47 -17.87
N GLU A 177 3.21 31.40 -16.64
CA GLU A 177 3.80 30.69 -15.50
C GLU A 177 3.83 29.17 -15.74
N SER A 178 2.75 28.61 -16.26
CA SER A 178 2.67 27.19 -16.60
C SER A 178 3.70 26.79 -17.67
N ILE A 179 3.90 27.62 -18.69
CA ILE A 179 4.94 27.36 -19.71
C ILE A 179 6.34 27.40 -19.07
N ALA A 180 6.62 28.37 -18.19
CA ALA A 180 7.90 28.47 -17.50
C ALA A 180 8.13 27.24 -16.63
N GLU A 181 7.14 26.79 -15.89
CA GLU A 181 7.20 25.58 -15.08
C GLU A 181 7.45 24.32 -15.92
N GLN A 182 6.74 24.15 -17.02
CA GLN A 182 6.95 23.03 -17.93
C GLN A 182 8.38 22.98 -18.49
N TYR A 183 8.95 24.13 -18.81
CA TYR A 183 10.35 24.21 -19.25
C TYR A 183 11.32 23.80 -18.15
N TYR A 184 11.13 24.31 -16.94
CA TYR A 184 11.97 23.95 -15.81
C TYR A 184 11.92 22.46 -15.52
N ARG A 185 10.70 21.89 -15.47
CA ARG A 185 10.51 20.45 -15.27
C ARG A 185 11.17 19.64 -16.40
N ALA A 186 11.02 20.07 -17.65
CA ALA A 186 11.65 19.42 -18.80
C ALA A 186 13.19 19.49 -18.75
N ASP A 187 13.76 20.60 -18.34
CA ASP A 187 15.21 20.75 -18.19
C ASP A 187 15.76 19.84 -17.08
N VAL A 188 15.12 19.85 -15.89
CA VAL A 188 15.52 18.97 -14.77
C VAL A 188 15.48 17.50 -15.21
N THR A 189 14.45 17.11 -15.93
CA THR A 189 14.29 15.73 -16.40
C THR A 189 15.23 15.34 -17.53
N SER A 190 15.59 16.28 -18.39
CA SER A 190 16.55 16.02 -19.47
C SER A 190 17.97 15.72 -18.98
N LEU A 191 18.32 16.21 -17.78
CA LEU A 191 19.62 15.99 -17.13
C LEU A 191 19.73 14.62 -16.44
N LEU A 192 18.62 13.92 -16.25
CA LEU A 192 18.55 12.70 -15.41
C LEU A 192 18.53 11.40 -16.22
N LYS A 193 19.16 11.34 -17.40
CA LYS A 193 19.25 10.09 -18.18
C LYS A 193 20.60 9.40 -18.01
N PRO A 194 20.79 8.54 -17.00
CA PRO A 194 21.97 7.69 -16.94
C PRO A 194 21.82 6.58 -17.99
N ALA A 195 22.60 6.63 -19.05
CA ALA A 195 22.62 5.58 -20.10
C ALA A 195 22.92 4.19 -19.52
N GLN A 196 23.72 4.13 -18.46
CA GLN A 196 24.02 2.87 -17.75
C GLN A 196 22.82 2.24 -17.07
N GLU A 197 21.91 3.04 -16.53
CA GLU A 197 20.70 2.57 -15.87
C GLU A 197 19.67 2.07 -16.89
N ALA A 198 19.50 2.77 -18.02
CA ALA A 198 18.67 2.27 -19.12
C ALA A 198 19.16 0.92 -19.65
N ALA A 199 20.48 0.76 -19.79
CA ALA A 199 21.08 -0.50 -20.19
C ALA A 199 20.86 -1.61 -19.15
N PHE A 200 20.97 -1.28 -17.86
CA PHE A 200 20.72 -2.23 -16.76
C PHE A 200 19.25 -2.70 -16.73
N ILE A 201 18.31 -1.76 -16.82
CA ILE A 201 16.89 -2.09 -16.88
C ILE A 201 16.54 -2.89 -18.14
N GLY A 202 17.15 -2.57 -19.29
CA GLY A 202 17.03 -3.36 -20.49
C GLY A 202 17.53 -4.82 -20.31
N GLN A 203 18.61 -5.01 -19.55
CA GLN A 203 19.10 -6.34 -19.18
C GLN A 203 18.15 -7.10 -18.23
N MET A 204 17.44 -6.41 -17.36
CA MET A 204 16.41 -7.02 -16.49
C MET A 204 15.21 -7.52 -17.31
N ALA A 205 14.85 -6.84 -18.38
CA ALA A 205 13.75 -7.25 -19.25
C ALA A 205 14.07 -8.48 -20.11
N SER A 206 15.34 -8.89 -20.18
CA SER A 206 15.82 -10.02 -20.98
C SER A 206 16.99 -10.70 -20.24
N PRO A 207 16.97 -12.03 -20.02
CA PRO A 207 16.00 -12.99 -20.55
C PRO A 207 14.66 -13.01 -19.79
N GLN A 208 13.66 -13.60 -20.45
CA GLN A 208 12.36 -13.91 -19.87
C GLN A 208 12.21 -15.41 -19.73
N ARG A 209 11.61 -15.86 -18.64
CA ARG A 209 11.43 -17.29 -18.35
C ARG A 209 9.96 -17.65 -18.22
N THR A 210 9.61 -18.83 -18.72
CA THR A 210 8.30 -19.45 -18.52
C THR A 210 8.43 -20.59 -17.53
N PHE A 211 7.46 -20.71 -16.63
CA PHE A 211 7.50 -21.67 -15.53
C PHE A 211 6.23 -22.52 -15.48
N ASP A 212 6.42 -23.79 -15.15
CA ASP A 212 5.42 -24.57 -14.43
C ASP A 212 5.75 -24.53 -12.94
N MET A 213 4.73 -24.65 -12.07
CA MET A 213 4.87 -24.58 -10.63
C MET A 213 3.95 -25.58 -9.94
N ALA A 214 4.47 -26.22 -8.90
CA ALA A 214 3.71 -26.95 -7.91
C ALA A 214 3.69 -26.19 -6.58
N SER A 215 2.56 -26.26 -5.85
CA SER A 215 2.38 -25.59 -4.57
C SER A 215 1.93 -26.60 -3.51
N PHE A 216 2.52 -26.51 -2.33
CA PHE A 216 2.22 -27.31 -1.14
C PHE A 216 1.75 -26.38 -0.04
N SER A 217 0.46 -26.44 0.27
CA SER A 217 -0.10 -25.60 1.33
C SER A 217 0.37 -26.07 2.70
N ILE A 218 0.93 -25.17 3.49
CA ILE A 218 1.32 -25.41 4.90
C ILE A 218 0.07 -25.73 5.73
N ASP A 219 -1.07 -25.13 5.37
CA ASP A 219 -2.36 -25.39 6.02
C ASP A 219 -2.93 -26.79 5.72
N ALA A 220 -2.38 -27.51 4.74
CA ALA A 220 -2.73 -28.90 4.47
C ALA A 220 -2.09 -29.90 5.45
N TYR A 221 -1.45 -29.41 6.51
CA TYR A 221 -0.87 -30.23 7.57
C TYR A 221 -1.89 -31.26 8.09
N PRO A 222 -1.61 -32.59 8.02
CA PRO A 222 -2.63 -33.60 8.16
C PRO A 222 -3.07 -33.84 9.59
N ASP A 223 -4.31 -34.28 9.78
CA ASP A 223 -4.87 -34.61 11.10
C ASP A 223 -4.06 -35.67 11.83
N SER A 224 -3.42 -36.61 11.11
CA SER A 224 -2.54 -37.62 11.71
C SER A 224 -1.34 -37.01 12.43
N GLU A 225 -0.76 -35.95 11.87
CA GLU A 225 0.37 -35.25 12.49
C GLU A 225 -0.09 -34.39 13.67
N VAL A 226 -1.30 -33.79 13.55
CA VAL A 226 -1.94 -33.03 14.66
C VAL A 226 -2.23 -33.97 15.82
N LEU A 227 -2.77 -35.16 15.57
CA LEU A 227 -3.04 -36.18 16.56
C LEU A 227 -1.73 -36.63 17.24
N ALA A 228 -0.69 -36.96 16.45
CA ALA A 228 0.61 -37.36 16.97
C ALA A 228 1.20 -36.29 17.90
N TYR A 229 1.11 -35.01 17.51
CA TYR A 229 1.55 -33.90 18.35
C TYR A 229 0.80 -33.81 19.67
N GLY A 230 -0.53 -33.98 19.62
CA GLY A 230 -1.37 -34.01 20.83
C GLY A 230 -1.01 -35.15 21.77
N GLU A 231 -0.73 -36.34 21.24
CA GLU A 231 -0.31 -37.52 21.99
C GLU A 231 1.12 -37.39 22.58
N GLU A 232 2.02 -36.71 21.84
CA GLU A 232 3.38 -36.39 22.34
C GLU A 232 3.40 -35.34 23.44
N ASN A 233 2.39 -34.45 23.48
CA ASN A 233 2.31 -33.31 24.39
C ASN A 233 1.02 -33.29 25.23
N PRO A 234 0.67 -34.40 25.94
CA PRO A 234 -0.61 -34.54 26.62
C PRO A 234 -0.84 -33.49 27.70
N ASP A 235 0.22 -32.96 28.30
CA ASP A 235 0.13 -31.95 29.36
C ASP A 235 -0.37 -30.61 28.87
N LEU A 236 -0.10 -30.23 27.61
CA LEU A 236 -0.58 -29.00 27.02
C LEU A 236 -2.10 -29.03 26.73
N PHE A 237 -2.63 -30.22 26.54
CA PHE A 237 -4.00 -30.42 26.05
C PHE A 237 -4.92 -31.07 27.08
N ARG A 238 -4.50 -31.14 28.36
CA ARG A 238 -5.42 -31.54 29.47
C ARG A 238 -6.66 -30.64 29.44
N VAL A 239 -7.83 -31.24 29.65
CA VAL A 239 -9.09 -30.52 29.75
C VAL A 239 -9.22 -29.93 31.15
N THR A 240 -9.51 -28.66 31.21
CA THR A 240 -9.69 -27.87 32.41
C THR A 240 -11.04 -27.16 32.41
N HIS A 241 -11.66 -27.05 33.56
CA HIS A 241 -12.84 -26.24 33.77
C HIS A 241 -12.74 -25.54 35.11
N PHE A 242 -12.40 -24.26 35.04
CA PHE A 242 -12.24 -23.41 36.23
C PHE A 242 -13.21 -22.23 36.18
N SER A 243 -13.61 -21.77 37.36
CA SER A 243 -14.14 -20.44 37.57
C SER A 243 -13.07 -19.56 38.21
N LYS A 244 -13.02 -18.27 37.84
CA LYS A 244 -12.00 -17.30 38.28
C LYS A 244 -12.64 -16.06 38.90
N ILE A 245 -12.00 -15.52 39.94
CA ILE A 245 -12.26 -14.19 40.48
C ILE A 245 -10.94 -13.40 40.41
N THR A 246 -10.99 -12.21 39.80
CA THR A 246 -9.84 -11.32 39.65
C THR A 246 -10.04 -10.02 40.41
N ILE A 247 -9.07 -9.64 41.23
CA ILE A 247 -9.09 -8.44 42.09
C ILE A 247 -7.86 -7.60 41.81
N ASN A 248 -8.06 -6.36 41.36
CA ASN A 248 -6.95 -5.47 41.00
C ASN A 248 -6.40 -4.66 42.18
N SER A 249 -7.20 -4.51 43.24
CA SER A 249 -6.87 -3.69 44.42
C SER A 249 -5.78 -4.27 45.31
N GLY A 250 -5.60 -5.62 45.37
CA GLY A 250 -4.51 -6.22 46.07
C GLY A 250 -4.78 -7.64 46.59
N GLU A 251 -3.69 -8.34 46.93
CA GLU A 251 -3.71 -9.72 47.41
C GLU A 251 -4.54 -9.91 48.67
N ARG A 252 -4.45 -8.94 49.61
CA ARG A 252 -5.19 -9.01 50.89
C ARG A 252 -6.70 -8.99 50.69
N GLU A 253 -7.18 -8.22 49.72
CA GLU A 253 -8.61 -8.16 49.40
C GLU A 253 -9.07 -9.46 48.74
N ALA A 254 -8.29 -9.95 47.74
CA ALA A 254 -8.56 -11.26 47.14
C ALA A 254 -8.61 -12.38 48.18
N GLN A 255 -7.70 -12.38 49.15
CA GLN A 255 -7.68 -13.35 50.25
C GLN A 255 -8.92 -13.20 51.18
N GLY A 256 -9.36 -11.97 51.45
CA GLY A 256 -10.57 -11.70 52.22
C GLY A 256 -11.83 -12.26 51.57
N ILE A 257 -11.97 -12.09 50.26
CA ILE A 257 -13.08 -12.63 49.48
C ILE A 257 -13.05 -14.17 49.49
N LEU A 258 -11.89 -14.76 49.23
CA LEU A 258 -11.72 -16.22 49.27
C LEU A 258 -12.09 -16.81 50.65
N ASN A 259 -11.70 -16.13 51.73
CA ASN A 259 -12.06 -16.55 53.10
C ASN A 259 -13.58 -16.48 53.32
N SER A 260 -14.24 -15.40 52.90
CA SER A 260 -15.69 -15.23 53.00
C SER A 260 -16.47 -16.32 52.24
N ILE A 261 -15.95 -16.75 51.07
CA ILE A 261 -16.51 -17.88 50.34
C ILE A 261 -16.31 -19.20 51.10
N LYS A 262 -15.10 -19.45 51.61
CA LYS A 262 -14.80 -20.67 52.42
C LYS A 262 -15.60 -20.77 53.72
N GLU A 263 -15.95 -19.63 54.31
CA GLU A 263 -16.79 -19.54 55.53
C GLU A 263 -18.30 -19.61 55.20
N GLY A 264 -18.67 -19.61 53.89
CA GLY A 264 -20.07 -19.70 53.48
C GLY A 264 -20.85 -18.38 53.62
N THR A 265 -20.18 -17.24 53.82
CA THR A 265 -20.82 -15.93 53.99
C THR A 265 -21.33 -15.39 52.62
N THR A 266 -20.71 -15.79 51.53
CA THR A 266 -21.13 -15.52 50.13
C THR A 266 -20.83 -16.73 49.26
N THR A 267 -21.49 -16.83 48.12
CA THR A 267 -21.18 -17.86 47.12
C THR A 267 -20.06 -17.39 46.20
N PHE A 268 -19.41 -18.33 45.51
CA PHE A 268 -18.37 -17.96 44.51
C PHE A 268 -18.97 -17.12 43.39
N GLU A 269 -20.16 -17.50 42.91
CA GLU A 269 -20.86 -16.83 41.83
C GLU A 269 -21.28 -15.40 42.17
N GLU A 270 -21.78 -15.20 43.42
CA GLU A 270 -22.12 -13.86 43.90
C GLU A 270 -20.88 -12.98 44.07
N ALA A 271 -19.79 -13.52 44.60
CA ALA A 271 -18.54 -12.82 44.75
C ALA A 271 -17.94 -12.49 43.36
N ALA A 272 -18.00 -13.41 42.41
CA ALA A 272 -17.56 -13.16 41.03
C ALA A 272 -18.36 -12.04 40.39
N THR A 273 -19.69 -12.10 40.44
CA THR A 273 -20.56 -11.11 39.77
C THR A 273 -20.41 -9.70 40.38
N THR A 274 -20.16 -9.62 41.69
CA THR A 274 -20.13 -8.33 42.42
C THR A 274 -18.75 -7.72 42.55
N GLN A 275 -17.68 -8.50 42.55
CA GLN A 275 -16.35 -8.08 42.95
C GLN A 275 -15.25 -8.43 41.92
N SER A 276 -15.48 -9.39 41.01
CA SER A 276 -14.49 -9.71 39.98
C SER A 276 -14.37 -8.61 38.97
N GLN A 277 -13.16 -8.36 38.50
CA GLN A 277 -12.82 -7.28 37.58
C GLN A 277 -12.34 -7.81 36.21
N ASP A 278 -12.80 -9.01 35.87
CA ASP A 278 -12.52 -9.63 34.56
C ASP A 278 -13.79 -9.90 33.76
N SER A 279 -13.62 -10.38 32.54
CA SER A 279 -14.69 -10.66 31.58
C SER A 279 -15.59 -11.86 32.00
N TYR A 280 -15.22 -12.62 33.01
CA TYR A 280 -15.99 -13.77 33.47
C TYR A 280 -16.97 -13.41 34.61
N ALA A 281 -16.88 -12.22 35.17
CA ALA A 281 -17.69 -11.74 36.29
C ALA A 281 -19.20 -11.94 36.04
N GLU A 282 -19.72 -11.54 34.89
CA GLU A 282 -21.15 -11.64 34.51
C GLU A 282 -21.66 -13.09 34.46
N ARG A 283 -20.74 -14.05 34.30
CA ARG A 283 -21.05 -15.49 34.23
C ARG A 283 -20.78 -16.19 35.54
N GLY A 284 -20.70 -15.44 36.66
CA GLY A 284 -20.36 -16.00 37.96
C GLY A 284 -18.93 -16.51 38.07
N GLY A 285 -18.02 -16.01 37.22
CA GLY A 285 -16.62 -16.38 37.16
C GLY A 285 -16.32 -17.57 36.23
N ASP A 286 -17.31 -18.22 35.63
CA ASP A 286 -17.13 -19.42 34.81
C ASP A 286 -16.32 -19.10 33.53
N MET A 287 -15.13 -19.73 33.42
CA MET A 287 -14.24 -19.60 32.27
C MET A 287 -14.63 -20.56 31.13
N GLY A 288 -15.55 -21.50 31.36
CA GLY A 288 -15.86 -22.59 30.44
C GLY A 288 -14.75 -23.66 30.38
N VAL A 289 -14.99 -24.64 29.53
CA VAL A 289 -14.02 -25.73 29.28
C VAL A 289 -12.89 -25.21 28.41
N LYS A 290 -11.66 -25.32 28.87
CA LYS A 290 -10.43 -24.89 28.20
C LYS A 290 -9.41 -26.04 28.17
N LEU A 291 -8.45 -25.95 27.26
CA LEU A 291 -7.26 -26.79 27.31
C LEU A 291 -6.17 -26.12 28.17
N ALA A 292 -5.29 -26.91 28.74
CA ALA A 292 -4.29 -26.43 29.70
C ALA A 292 -3.41 -25.32 29.12
N HIS A 293 -3.05 -25.37 27.84
CA HIS A 293 -2.28 -24.31 27.18
C HIS A 293 -3.01 -22.97 27.11
N GLU A 294 -4.36 -22.96 27.05
CA GLU A 294 -5.15 -21.74 27.04
C GLU A 294 -5.08 -20.98 28.37
N LEU A 295 -4.63 -21.66 29.45
CA LEU A 295 -4.39 -21.04 30.76
C LEU A 295 -3.05 -20.33 30.88
N LEU A 296 -2.14 -20.46 29.89
CA LEU A 296 -0.84 -19.78 29.89
C LEU A 296 -0.99 -18.25 29.94
N ILE A 297 -2.02 -17.72 29.27
CA ILE A 297 -2.32 -16.28 29.26
C ILE A 297 -2.94 -15.83 30.56
N GLU A 298 -3.79 -16.69 31.17
CA GLU A 298 -4.53 -16.35 32.41
C GLU A 298 -3.65 -16.43 33.64
N VAL A 299 -2.71 -17.38 33.65
CA VAL A 299 -1.80 -17.67 34.78
C VAL A 299 -0.38 -17.83 34.21
N PRO A 300 0.42 -16.77 34.13
CA PRO A 300 1.78 -16.82 33.58
C PRO A 300 2.74 -17.72 34.37
N GLY A 301 2.56 -17.85 35.69
CA GLY A 301 3.40 -18.63 36.56
C GLY A 301 3.25 -20.16 36.35
N ALA A 302 4.30 -20.86 35.91
CA ALA A 302 4.25 -22.31 35.68
C ALA A 302 3.93 -23.10 36.95
N GLU A 303 4.54 -22.72 38.07
CA GLU A 303 4.29 -23.39 39.39
C GLU A 303 2.83 -23.22 39.85
N ASP A 304 2.26 -22.05 39.60
CA ASP A 304 0.87 -21.77 39.98
C ASP A 304 -0.11 -22.56 39.10
N ARG A 305 0.18 -22.68 37.78
CA ARG A 305 -0.62 -23.53 36.88
C ARG A 305 -0.59 -25.00 37.32
N GLU A 306 0.57 -25.54 37.64
CA GLU A 306 0.66 -26.94 38.12
C GLU A 306 -0.14 -27.16 39.40
N LYS A 307 -0.16 -26.20 40.34
CA LYS A 307 -1.02 -26.27 41.52
C LYS A 307 -2.50 -26.29 41.18
N LEU A 308 -2.91 -25.47 40.19
CA LEU A 308 -4.30 -25.48 39.70
C LEU A 308 -4.70 -26.85 39.15
N PHE A 309 -3.79 -27.50 38.40
CA PHE A 309 -4.06 -28.80 37.80
C PHE A 309 -4.19 -29.95 38.82
N THR A 310 -3.81 -29.74 40.08
CA THR A 310 -3.99 -30.72 41.18
C THR A 310 -5.28 -30.53 41.95
N LEU A 311 -6.08 -29.50 41.64
CA LEU A 311 -7.31 -29.25 42.37
C LEU A 311 -8.38 -30.31 42.06
N GLU A 312 -9.00 -30.80 43.10
CA GLU A 312 -10.18 -31.64 43.01
C GLU A 312 -11.41 -30.79 42.67
N LYS A 313 -12.45 -31.38 42.11
CA LYS A 313 -13.74 -30.73 41.86
C LYS A 313 -14.25 -29.98 43.07
N GLY A 314 -14.60 -28.71 42.93
CA GLY A 314 -15.03 -27.79 43.98
C GLY A 314 -13.89 -27.22 44.84
N GLY A 315 -12.64 -27.61 44.59
CA GLY A 315 -11.46 -27.11 45.32
C GLY A 315 -11.11 -25.67 44.88
N TYR A 316 -10.53 -24.91 45.80
CA TYR A 316 -10.07 -23.53 45.57
C TYR A 316 -8.56 -23.47 45.56
N SER A 317 -8.02 -22.66 44.66
CA SER A 317 -6.59 -22.33 44.66
C SER A 317 -6.20 -21.40 45.79
N ASP A 318 -4.90 -21.27 46.02
CA ASP A 318 -4.34 -20.09 46.66
C ASP A 318 -4.52 -18.85 45.80
N ILE A 319 -4.20 -17.66 46.36
CA ILE A 319 -4.18 -16.43 45.60
C ILE A 319 -2.98 -16.43 44.62
N VAL A 320 -3.23 -16.25 43.35
CA VAL A 320 -2.25 -16.25 42.28
C VAL A 320 -2.07 -14.83 41.76
N LYS A 321 -0.85 -14.38 41.57
CA LYS A 321 -0.55 -13.13 40.91
C LYS A 321 -0.64 -13.30 39.40
N ILE A 322 -1.47 -12.48 38.78
CA ILE A 322 -1.63 -12.41 37.30
C ILE A 322 -1.32 -11.00 36.80
N ASP A 323 -1.25 -10.80 35.51
CA ASP A 323 -0.90 -9.49 34.91
C ASP A 323 -1.89 -8.39 35.30
N SER A 324 -3.19 -8.70 35.41
CA SER A 324 -4.25 -7.76 35.80
C SER A 324 -4.48 -7.62 37.29
N GLY A 325 -3.66 -8.25 38.17
CA GLY A 325 -3.80 -8.15 39.61
C GLY A 325 -3.62 -9.48 40.30
N TRP A 326 -4.60 -9.88 41.12
CA TRP A 326 -4.59 -11.08 41.93
C TRP A 326 -5.84 -11.92 41.64
N ALA A 327 -5.69 -13.20 41.41
CA ALA A 327 -6.80 -14.08 41.11
C ALA A 327 -6.79 -15.34 41.99
N PHE A 328 -7.96 -15.93 42.17
CA PHE A 328 -8.09 -17.29 42.68
C PHE A 328 -9.13 -18.04 41.85
N PHE A 329 -9.00 -19.34 41.85
CA PHE A 329 -9.74 -20.24 41.00
C PHE A 329 -10.51 -21.26 41.82
N ARG A 330 -11.66 -21.69 41.28
CA ARG A 330 -12.37 -22.86 41.73
C ARG A 330 -12.39 -23.89 40.60
N ALA A 331 -12.06 -25.13 40.89
CA ALA A 331 -12.18 -26.21 39.94
C ALA A 331 -13.66 -26.63 39.78
N GLU A 332 -14.24 -26.44 38.65
CA GLU A 332 -15.60 -26.91 38.33
C GLU A 332 -15.59 -28.42 38.08
N GLU A 333 -14.54 -28.90 37.43
CA GLU A 333 -14.24 -30.31 37.23
C GLU A 333 -12.74 -30.55 37.50
N ALA A 334 -12.42 -31.79 37.89
CA ALA A 334 -11.02 -32.20 38.01
C ALA A 334 -10.38 -32.22 36.63
N VAL A 335 -9.12 -31.81 36.52
CA VAL A 335 -8.37 -31.83 35.29
C VAL A 335 -8.24 -33.27 34.76
N SER A 336 -8.54 -33.46 33.48
CA SER A 336 -8.54 -34.77 32.85
C SER A 336 -7.78 -34.75 31.52
N PRO A 337 -7.30 -35.92 31.04
CA PRO A 337 -6.78 -36.00 29.67
C PRO A 337 -7.82 -35.56 28.62
N SER A 338 -7.36 -34.92 27.56
CA SER A 338 -8.25 -34.63 26.41
C SER A 338 -8.52 -35.90 25.58
N ASP A 339 -9.67 -35.94 24.96
CA ASP A 339 -9.92 -36.88 23.86
C ASP A 339 -9.35 -36.32 22.57
N THR A 340 -8.12 -36.74 22.21
CA THR A 340 -7.45 -36.30 20.98
C THR A 340 -8.13 -36.81 19.71
N GLY A 341 -9.04 -37.82 19.83
CA GLY A 341 -9.85 -38.29 18.70
C GLY A 341 -11.09 -37.43 18.40
N ASP A 342 -11.45 -36.52 19.32
CA ASP A 342 -12.56 -35.57 19.12
C ASP A 342 -12.15 -34.45 18.15
N ALA A 343 -13.00 -34.19 17.14
CA ALA A 343 -12.73 -33.20 16.10
C ALA A 343 -12.52 -31.77 16.63
N ALA A 344 -13.25 -31.38 17.69
CA ALA A 344 -13.08 -30.05 18.29
C ALA A 344 -11.75 -29.94 19.04
N THR A 345 -11.31 -31.01 19.67
CA THR A 345 -10.00 -31.09 20.33
C THR A 345 -8.86 -31.04 19.29
N LEU A 346 -8.97 -31.81 18.21
CA LEU A 346 -8.00 -31.77 17.11
C LEU A 346 -7.85 -30.35 16.52
N GLU A 347 -8.95 -29.65 16.31
CA GLU A 347 -8.89 -28.28 15.79
C GLU A 347 -8.21 -27.31 16.76
N LYS A 348 -8.39 -27.47 18.06
CA LYS A 348 -7.67 -26.69 19.08
C LYS A 348 -6.16 -27.02 19.08
N ILE A 349 -5.80 -28.29 18.93
CA ILE A 349 -4.40 -28.72 18.81
C ILE A 349 -3.79 -28.13 17.53
N ARG A 350 -4.49 -28.20 16.40
CA ARG A 350 -4.09 -27.59 15.12
C ARG A 350 -3.86 -26.08 15.27
N SER A 351 -4.78 -25.39 15.93
CA SER A 351 -4.66 -23.95 16.19
C SER A 351 -3.43 -23.64 17.05
N TYR A 352 -3.15 -24.45 18.06
CA TYR A 352 -1.96 -24.31 18.86
C TYR A 352 -0.68 -24.50 18.04
N ILE A 353 -0.61 -25.54 17.21
CA ILE A 353 0.54 -25.79 16.33
C ILE A 353 0.73 -24.61 15.36
N ARG A 354 -0.34 -24.09 14.77
CA ARG A 354 -0.30 -22.94 13.87
C ARG A 354 0.23 -21.68 14.56
N GLU A 355 -0.12 -21.45 15.82
CA GLU A 355 0.27 -20.25 16.55
C GLU A 355 1.68 -20.33 17.15
N PHE A 356 2.03 -21.50 17.70
CA PHE A 356 3.26 -21.65 18.49
C PHE A 356 4.31 -22.55 17.87
N GLU A 357 3.94 -23.43 16.92
CA GLU A 357 4.79 -24.43 16.32
C GLU A 357 4.72 -24.40 14.78
N TRP A 358 4.51 -23.21 14.22
CA TRP A 358 4.38 -23.00 12.77
C TRP A 358 5.50 -23.68 11.97
N GLY A 359 6.74 -23.64 12.45
CA GLY A 359 7.89 -24.28 11.82
C GLY A 359 7.70 -25.79 11.56
N ARG A 360 6.96 -26.49 12.43
CA ARG A 360 6.63 -27.92 12.22
C ARG A 360 5.74 -28.13 11.00
N MET A 361 4.76 -27.24 10.78
CA MET A 361 3.89 -27.30 9.61
C MET A 361 4.65 -26.94 8.34
N GLU A 362 5.54 -25.97 8.42
CA GLU A 362 6.42 -25.54 7.33
C GLU A 362 7.39 -26.67 6.93
N ASP A 363 8.08 -27.27 7.89
CA ASP A 363 9.00 -28.40 7.66
C ASP A 363 8.30 -29.59 7.00
N TRP A 364 7.04 -29.87 7.39
CA TRP A 364 6.23 -30.90 6.75
C TRP A 364 5.99 -30.56 5.27
N ALA A 365 5.58 -29.32 4.96
CA ALA A 365 5.32 -28.90 3.59
C ALA A 365 6.60 -28.89 2.74
N ILE A 366 7.74 -28.49 3.34
CA ILE A 366 9.06 -28.57 2.71
C ILE A 366 9.40 -30.04 2.38
N THR A 367 9.18 -30.95 3.33
CA THR A 367 9.42 -32.40 3.10
C THR A 367 8.56 -32.92 1.93
N LYS A 368 7.30 -32.49 1.84
CA LYS A 368 6.43 -32.86 0.70
C LYS A 368 6.93 -32.30 -0.62
N ALA A 369 7.45 -31.09 -0.63
CA ALA A 369 8.06 -30.50 -1.81
C ALA A 369 9.35 -31.22 -2.21
N GLU A 370 10.16 -31.64 -1.26
CA GLU A 370 11.38 -32.46 -1.52
C GLU A 370 11.01 -33.85 -2.08
N GLU A 371 10.02 -34.54 -1.52
CA GLU A 371 9.50 -35.81 -2.06
C GLU A 371 9.02 -35.62 -3.51
N PHE A 372 8.32 -34.53 -3.81
CA PHE A 372 7.89 -34.18 -5.16
C PHE A 372 9.08 -33.95 -6.11
N ILE A 373 10.12 -33.24 -5.68
CA ILE A 373 11.33 -33.01 -6.48
C ILE A 373 12.01 -34.35 -6.87
N LEU A 374 12.06 -35.31 -5.95
CA LEU A 374 12.59 -36.65 -6.25
C LEU A 374 11.73 -37.36 -7.30
N GLN A 375 10.40 -37.27 -7.21
CA GLN A 375 9.50 -37.86 -8.21
C GLN A 375 9.63 -37.18 -9.58
N VAL A 376 9.85 -35.86 -9.61
CA VAL A 376 10.12 -35.12 -10.87
C VAL A 376 11.34 -35.67 -11.58
N GLN A 377 12.38 -36.04 -10.84
CA GLN A 377 13.61 -36.64 -11.42
C GLN A 377 13.35 -38.04 -12.05
N GLU A 378 12.39 -38.80 -11.50
CA GLU A 378 12.07 -40.14 -11.99
C GLU A 378 11.05 -40.12 -13.14
N ARG A 379 10.04 -39.24 -13.10
CA ARG A 379 8.84 -39.30 -13.95
C ARG A 379 8.55 -38.01 -14.73
N GLY A 380 9.37 -36.99 -14.56
CA GLY A 380 9.12 -35.65 -15.09
C GLY A 380 8.08 -34.89 -14.28
N PHE A 381 8.00 -33.61 -14.53
CA PHE A 381 7.14 -32.68 -13.73
C PHE A 381 5.66 -33.07 -13.82
N ASP A 382 5.13 -33.28 -15.03
CA ASP A 382 3.73 -33.66 -15.23
C ASP A 382 3.38 -35.02 -14.59
N GLY A 383 4.32 -35.98 -14.63
CA GLY A 383 4.12 -37.28 -13.99
C GLY A 383 4.01 -37.15 -12.46
N ALA A 384 4.87 -36.36 -11.85
CA ALA A 384 4.81 -36.08 -10.41
C ALA A 384 3.54 -35.31 -9.99
N ILE A 385 3.09 -34.33 -10.77
CA ILE A 385 1.83 -33.62 -10.55
C ILE A 385 0.63 -34.57 -10.50
N ILE A 386 0.55 -35.49 -11.47
CA ILE A 386 -0.54 -36.49 -11.55
C ILE A 386 -0.49 -37.44 -10.35
N GLU A 387 0.69 -37.94 -10.01
CA GLU A 387 0.85 -38.89 -8.90
C GLU A 387 0.46 -38.33 -7.55
N GLN A 388 0.82 -37.07 -7.28
CA GLN A 388 0.46 -36.40 -6.04
C GLN A 388 -0.89 -35.68 -6.09
N SER A 389 -1.60 -35.75 -7.23
CA SER A 389 -2.89 -35.06 -7.43
C SER A 389 -2.82 -33.55 -7.16
N LEU A 390 -1.72 -32.93 -7.54
CA LEU A 390 -1.49 -31.50 -7.38
C LEU A 390 -2.06 -30.71 -8.55
N GLU A 391 -2.34 -29.43 -8.34
CA GLU A 391 -2.66 -28.51 -9.41
C GLU A 391 -1.37 -27.90 -9.98
N LYS A 392 -1.21 -28.03 -11.30
CA LYS A 392 -0.11 -27.39 -12.01
C LYS A 392 -0.46 -25.95 -12.34
N ARG A 393 0.32 -25.01 -11.90
CA ARG A 393 0.25 -23.60 -12.33
C ARG A 393 1.26 -23.36 -13.43
N HIS A 394 0.86 -22.56 -14.43
CA HIS A 394 1.71 -22.15 -15.53
C HIS A 394 1.72 -20.63 -15.62
N PHE A 395 2.89 -20.01 -15.70
CA PHE A 395 3.02 -18.56 -15.84
C PHE A 395 4.29 -18.17 -16.59
N GLY A 396 4.26 -17.00 -17.18
CA GLY A 396 5.33 -16.46 -18.00
C GLY A 396 4.85 -16.10 -19.42
N PRO A 397 5.73 -15.58 -20.28
CA PRO A 397 7.13 -15.27 -19.99
C PRO A 397 7.31 -14.14 -19.00
N LEU A 398 8.10 -14.36 -17.97
CA LEU A 398 8.37 -13.44 -16.88
C LEU A 398 9.78 -12.86 -17.02
N PRO A 399 9.97 -11.54 -17.15
CA PRO A 399 11.26 -10.88 -17.03
C PRO A 399 11.70 -10.79 -15.57
N LEU A 400 12.98 -10.50 -15.32
CA LEU A 400 13.48 -10.22 -13.98
C LEU A 400 13.00 -8.83 -13.54
N ASN A 401 11.81 -8.76 -12.97
CA ASN A 401 11.16 -7.51 -12.55
C ASN A 401 10.98 -7.43 -11.04
N TYR A 402 12.09 -7.49 -10.30
CA TYR A 402 12.11 -7.28 -8.86
C TYR A 402 11.67 -5.84 -8.52
N GLY A 403 10.64 -5.71 -7.69
CA GLY A 403 10.11 -4.41 -7.28
C GLY A 403 9.06 -3.82 -8.24
N GLU A 404 8.54 -4.60 -9.18
CA GLU A 404 7.40 -4.23 -10.06
C GLU A 404 7.56 -2.91 -10.82
N LEU A 405 8.62 -2.80 -11.60
CA LEU A 405 8.73 -1.68 -12.54
C LEU A 405 7.65 -1.77 -13.61
N ASP A 406 6.87 -0.70 -13.78
CA ASP A 406 5.79 -0.60 -14.78
C ASP A 406 6.27 -0.57 -16.24
N LEU A 407 7.56 -0.82 -16.46
CA LEU A 407 8.20 -0.76 -17.79
C LEU A 407 8.10 -2.08 -18.57
N PHE A 408 7.87 -3.17 -17.89
CA PHE A 408 7.79 -4.51 -18.47
C PHE A 408 6.95 -5.44 -17.59
N GLY A 409 6.68 -6.67 -18.05
CA GLY A 409 5.75 -7.59 -17.40
C GLY A 409 5.99 -7.78 -15.90
N SER A 410 4.93 -7.71 -15.13
CA SER A 410 4.92 -7.90 -13.68
C SER A 410 4.49 -9.32 -13.32
N LEU A 411 5.05 -9.86 -12.22
CA LEU A 411 4.61 -11.13 -11.64
C LEU A 411 3.13 -11.11 -11.25
N ALA A 412 2.64 -9.98 -10.73
CA ALA A 412 1.24 -9.80 -10.35
C ALA A 412 0.25 -9.92 -11.53
N SER A 413 0.73 -9.72 -12.77
CA SER A 413 -0.14 -9.82 -13.97
C SER A 413 -0.64 -11.23 -14.27
N PHE A 414 0.00 -12.26 -13.71
CA PHE A 414 -0.37 -13.66 -13.96
C PHE A 414 -1.52 -14.17 -13.09
N SER A 415 -1.96 -13.40 -12.09
CA SER A 415 -3.09 -13.76 -11.20
C SER A 415 -2.96 -15.14 -10.55
N VAL A 416 -1.75 -15.48 -10.09
CA VAL A 416 -1.45 -16.69 -9.33
C VAL A 416 -1.36 -16.32 -7.86
N ASP A 417 -2.36 -16.70 -7.08
CA ASP A 417 -2.53 -16.26 -5.68
C ASP A 417 -1.33 -16.64 -4.81
N GLU A 418 -0.73 -17.80 -5.05
CA GLU A 418 0.44 -18.32 -4.34
C GLU A 418 1.70 -17.44 -4.52
N LEU A 419 1.71 -16.58 -5.55
CA LEU A 419 2.81 -15.66 -5.86
C LEU A 419 2.59 -14.23 -5.37
N SER A 420 1.47 -13.95 -4.68
CA SER A 420 1.11 -12.58 -4.27
C SER A 420 2.16 -11.88 -3.40
N GLY A 421 2.93 -12.62 -2.61
CA GLY A 421 4.04 -12.09 -1.81
C GLY A 421 5.42 -12.11 -2.49
N ALA A 422 5.54 -12.79 -3.63
CA ALA A 422 6.83 -13.06 -4.27
C ALA A 422 7.43 -11.86 -5.02
N VAL A 423 6.61 -10.85 -5.30
CA VAL A 423 7.01 -9.65 -6.06
C VAL A 423 8.23 -8.95 -5.48
N SER A 424 8.29 -8.82 -4.16
CA SER A 424 9.37 -8.18 -3.41
C SER A 424 10.27 -9.18 -2.66
N ASP A 425 10.12 -10.46 -2.92
CA ASP A 425 10.95 -11.51 -2.30
C ASP A 425 12.20 -11.81 -3.15
N GLU A 426 13.35 -11.33 -2.71
CA GLU A 426 14.63 -11.57 -3.37
C GLU A 426 14.94 -13.08 -3.56
N ASN A 427 14.53 -13.92 -2.60
CA ASN A 427 14.79 -15.35 -2.64
C ASN A 427 13.99 -16.02 -3.77
N PHE A 428 12.74 -15.59 -3.99
CA PHE A 428 11.95 -16.03 -5.14
C PHE A 428 12.65 -15.70 -6.46
N TRP A 429 13.03 -14.45 -6.66
CA TRP A 429 13.67 -14.01 -7.91
C TRP A 429 15.02 -14.70 -8.16
N ARG A 430 15.81 -14.83 -7.11
CA ARG A 430 17.09 -15.55 -7.19
C ARG A 430 16.85 -17.00 -7.58
N THR A 431 15.92 -17.70 -6.95
CA THR A 431 15.60 -19.11 -7.23
C THR A 431 15.06 -19.25 -8.65
N ALA A 432 14.09 -18.42 -9.06
CA ALA A 432 13.47 -18.49 -10.37
C ALA A 432 14.48 -18.31 -11.53
N PHE A 433 15.45 -17.41 -11.37
CA PHE A 433 16.39 -17.10 -12.45
C PHE A 433 17.75 -17.82 -12.35
N SER A 434 18.07 -18.46 -11.22
CA SER A 434 19.27 -19.30 -11.10
C SER A 434 19.01 -20.78 -11.36
N ALA A 435 17.77 -21.26 -11.25
CA ALA A 435 17.45 -22.67 -11.51
C ALA A 435 17.73 -23.03 -12.99
N PRO A 436 18.36 -24.16 -13.27
CA PRO A 436 18.55 -24.62 -14.65
C PRO A 436 17.20 -24.92 -15.32
N LEU A 437 17.14 -24.73 -16.65
CA LEU A 437 15.95 -25.10 -17.42
C LEU A 437 15.66 -26.61 -17.31
N ASN A 438 14.37 -26.94 -17.31
CA ASN A 438 13.86 -28.30 -17.18
C ASN A 438 14.35 -29.04 -15.92
N THR A 439 14.61 -28.28 -14.85
CA THR A 439 15.05 -28.83 -13.55
C THR A 439 14.20 -28.17 -12.47
N PRO A 440 13.62 -28.93 -11.51
CA PRO A 440 12.88 -28.35 -10.41
C PRO A 440 13.79 -27.50 -9.51
N SER A 441 13.29 -26.37 -9.02
CA SER A 441 13.98 -25.58 -8.02
C SER A 441 14.06 -26.31 -6.67
N ALA A 442 14.88 -25.82 -5.77
CA ALA A 442 14.71 -26.13 -4.34
C ALA A 442 13.34 -25.64 -3.85
N PRO A 443 12.80 -26.22 -2.75
CA PRO A 443 11.60 -25.72 -2.10
C PRO A 443 11.74 -24.24 -1.74
N LEU A 444 10.70 -23.46 -1.99
CA LEU A 444 10.65 -22.03 -1.74
C LEU A 444 9.43 -21.70 -0.89
N VAL A 445 9.64 -21.29 0.35
CA VAL A 445 8.55 -20.87 1.24
C VAL A 445 8.02 -19.51 0.80
N GLN A 446 6.71 -19.45 0.52
CA GLN A 446 6.04 -18.22 0.09
C GLN A 446 4.70 -18.08 0.80
N GLY A 447 4.62 -17.22 1.80
CA GLY A 447 3.44 -17.07 2.65
C GLY A 447 3.05 -18.36 3.34
N SER A 448 1.83 -18.88 3.08
CA SER A 448 1.34 -20.16 3.60
C SER A 448 1.56 -21.34 2.65
N ASN A 449 2.49 -21.21 1.70
CA ASN A 449 2.77 -22.26 0.72
C ASN A 449 4.28 -22.52 0.59
N VAL A 450 4.62 -23.73 0.21
CA VAL A 450 5.95 -24.10 -0.27
C VAL A 450 5.83 -24.37 -1.78
N LEU A 451 6.61 -23.65 -2.57
CA LEU A 451 6.57 -23.68 -4.02
C LEU A 451 7.77 -24.48 -4.58
N VAL A 452 7.54 -25.20 -5.68
CA VAL A 452 8.58 -25.77 -6.52
C VAL A 452 8.40 -25.21 -7.93
N LEU A 453 9.36 -24.40 -8.38
CA LEU A 453 9.39 -23.83 -9.72
C LEU A 453 10.06 -24.78 -10.68
N PHE A 454 9.54 -24.87 -11.92
CA PHE A 454 10.12 -25.66 -12.98
C PHE A 454 10.27 -24.78 -14.23
N PRO A 455 11.45 -24.16 -14.43
CA PRO A 455 11.70 -23.33 -15.60
C PRO A 455 11.65 -24.17 -16.88
N LEU A 456 10.78 -23.81 -17.82
CA LEU A 456 10.58 -24.54 -19.07
C LEU A 456 11.50 -24.04 -20.18
N GLU A 457 11.49 -22.74 -20.37
CA GLU A 457 12.23 -22.09 -21.45
C GLU A 457 12.71 -20.70 -21.02
N GLU A 458 13.73 -20.23 -21.69
CA GLU A 458 14.28 -18.90 -21.57
C GLU A 458 14.31 -18.26 -22.95
N ILE A 459 13.63 -17.14 -23.10
CA ILE A 459 13.59 -16.40 -24.36
C ILE A 459 14.27 -15.04 -24.18
N SER A 460 15.02 -14.62 -25.18
CA SER A 460 15.51 -13.24 -25.22
C SER A 460 14.39 -12.31 -25.60
N ALA A 461 14.29 -11.16 -24.92
CA ALA A 461 13.37 -10.12 -25.35
C ALA A 461 13.67 -9.66 -26.78
N ASP A 462 12.64 -9.38 -27.54
CA ASP A 462 12.78 -8.81 -28.87
C ASP A 462 13.43 -7.40 -28.78
N GLU A 463 14.22 -7.02 -29.79
CA GLU A 463 14.87 -5.70 -29.88
C GLU A 463 13.84 -4.55 -29.75
N SER A 464 12.62 -4.77 -30.24
CA SER A 464 11.49 -3.84 -30.08
C SER A 464 11.07 -3.61 -28.61
N VAL A 465 11.26 -4.62 -27.74
CA VAL A 465 10.98 -4.50 -26.29
C VAL A 465 12.05 -3.61 -25.65
N SER A 466 13.32 -3.82 -25.98
CA SER A 466 14.44 -2.99 -25.48
C SER A 466 14.30 -1.53 -25.92
N GLU A 467 13.95 -1.26 -27.19
CA GLU A 467 13.68 0.07 -27.70
C GLU A 467 12.44 0.71 -27.03
N GLY A 468 11.40 -0.10 -26.78
CA GLY A 468 10.21 0.33 -26.05
C GLY A 468 10.52 0.72 -24.62
N ILE A 469 11.39 -0.04 -23.93
CA ILE A 469 11.85 0.24 -22.57
C ILE A 469 12.65 1.53 -22.54
N GLU A 470 13.61 1.75 -23.44
CA GLU A 470 14.36 3.01 -23.52
C GLU A 470 13.47 4.22 -23.74
N SER A 471 12.45 4.07 -24.60
CA SER A 471 11.48 5.14 -24.88
C SER A 471 10.57 5.43 -23.67
N ASN A 472 10.07 4.37 -23.01
CA ASN A 472 9.17 4.47 -21.87
C ASN A 472 9.91 4.80 -20.56
N LEU A 473 11.15 4.37 -20.42
CA LEU A 473 12.02 4.66 -19.28
C LEU A 473 12.15 6.18 -19.10
N SER A 474 12.34 6.90 -20.18
CA SER A 474 12.36 8.36 -20.13
C SER A 474 11.06 8.94 -19.56
N SER A 475 9.91 8.38 -19.93
CA SER A 475 8.60 8.84 -19.42
C SER A 475 8.36 8.42 -17.98
N TYR A 476 8.75 7.22 -17.60
CA TYR A 476 8.68 6.70 -16.25
C TYR A 476 9.57 7.50 -15.29
N TRP A 477 10.84 7.69 -15.66
CA TRP A 477 11.78 8.51 -14.87
C TRP A 477 11.36 9.96 -14.76
N LEU A 478 10.77 10.50 -15.85
CA LEU A 478 10.24 11.85 -15.91
C LEU A 478 9.11 12.05 -14.91
N SER A 479 8.20 11.08 -14.80
CA SER A 479 7.04 11.20 -13.91
C SER A 479 7.36 10.91 -12.44
N SER A 480 8.19 9.91 -12.17
CA SER A 480 8.48 9.44 -10.80
C SER A 480 9.65 10.18 -10.14
N ASN A 481 10.83 10.18 -10.77
CA ASN A 481 12.05 10.70 -10.13
C ASN A 481 12.19 12.21 -10.23
N ALA A 482 11.68 12.82 -11.31
CA ALA A 482 11.73 14.27 -11.42
C ALA A 482 10.82 14.94 -10.40
N ASP A 483 9.62 14.41 -10.20
CA ASP A 483 8.71 14.94 -9.18
C ASP A 483 9.30 14.75 -7.77
N GLN A 484 9.84 13.57 -7.48
CA GLN A 484 10.52 13.32 -6.20
C GLN A 484 11.74 14.21 -5.99
N THR A 485 12.54 14.45 -7.03
CA THR A 485 13.71 15.36 -6.98
C THR A 485 13.27 16.80 -6.73
N LEU A 486 12.24 17.27 -7.42
CA LEU A 486 11.69 18.61 -7.23
C LEU A 486 11.08 18.77 -5.83
N ARG A 487 10.31 17.79 -5.35
CA ARG A 487 9.80 17.76 -3.98
C ARG A 487 10.93 17.82 -2.96
N SER A 488 11.90 16.95 -3.09
CA SER A 488 13.06 16.93 -2.20
C SER A 488 13.80 18.29 -2.21
N PHE A 489 14.04 18.85 -3.38
CA PHE A 489 14.76 20.12 -3.51
C PHE A 489 14.01 21.30 -2.92
N PHE A 490 12.71 21.44 -3.19
CA PHE A 490 11.95 22.61 -2.74
C PHE A 490 11.34 22.46 -1.35
N LEU A 491 10.95 21.25 -0.93
CA LEU A 491 10.26 21.04 0.35
C LEU A 491 11.21 20.82 1.53
N THR A 492 12.47 20.42 1.29
CA THR A 492 13.49 20.29 2.36
C THR A 492 14.44 21.49 2.43
N ASN A 493 14.18 22.55 1.65
CA ASN A 493 15.04 23.71 1.58
C ASN A 493 14.81 24.66 2.76
N GLU A 494 15.90 25.23 3.30
CA GLU A 494 15.85 26.26 4.36
C GLU A 494 15.04 27.52 3.99
N LYS A 495 14.72 27.71 2.71
CA LYS A 495 13.87 28.82 2.23
C LYS A 495 12.38 28.60 2.51
N LEU A 496 11.97 27.38 2.85
CA LEU A 496 10.58 27.06 3.18
C LEU A 496 10.33 27.32 4.67
N GLU A 497 9.43 28.22 4.96
CA GLU A 497 8.80 28.44 6.26
C GLU A 497 7.42 27.79 6.23
N ASP A 498 7.32 26.52 6.62
CA ASP A 498 6.10 25.72 6.60
C ASP A 498 5.26 26.01 7.84
N GLN A 499 4.10 26.66 7.64
CA GLN A 499 3.09 26.95 8.67
C GLN A 499 1.78 26.21 8.37
N PHE A 500 1.84 25.21 7.47
CA PHE A 500 0.65 24.53 6.97
C PHE A 500 -0.16 23.89 8.10
N PHE A 501 0.48 23.13 8.96
CA PHE A 501 -0.20 22.38 10.02
C PHE A 501 -0.97 23.31 10.98
N ASP A 502 -0.32 24.36 11.46
CA ASP A 502 -0.93 25.32 12.39
C ASP A 502 -2.10 26.09 11.75
N THR A 503 -1.93 26.48 10.48
CA THR A 503 -2.98 27.18 9.73
C THR A 503 -4.14 26.25 9.44
N PHE A 504 -3.87 25.01 9.01
CA PHE A 504 -4.92 24.03 8.71
C PHE A 504 -5.74 23.69 9.98
N LEU A 505 -5.08 23.41 11.11
CA LEU A 505 -5.79 23.15 12.37
C LEU A 505 -6.65 24.30 12.81
N ARG A 506 -6.16 25.53 12.69
CA ARG A 506 -6.88 26.73 13.13
C ARG A 506 -8.16 26.99 12.34
N TYR A 507 -8.17 26.72 11.05
CA TYR A 507 -9.27 27.14 10.17
C TYR A 507 -10.15 26.01 9.66
N PHE A 508 -9.66 24.77 9.62
CA PHE A 508 -10.36 23.64 8.99
C PHE A 508 -10.57 22.44 9.92
N TRP A 509 -9.90 22.40 11.08
CA TRP A 509 -10.13 21.35 12.06
C TRP A 509 -11.15 21.84 13.09
N PRO A 510 -12.25 21.10 13.36
CA PRO A 510 -13.21 21.46 14.40
C PRO A 510 -12.49 21.56 15.74
N GLN A 511 -12.58 22.70 16.40
CA GLN A 511 -12.22 22.83 17.81
C GLN A 511 -13.44 22.37 18.60
N GLU A 512 -13.33 21.29 19.37
CA GLU A 512 -14.35 20.87 20.33
C GLU A 512 -14.60 21.94 21.41
#